data_9ed736aa176621bf74a427baf19dc169
#
_entry.id   9ed736aa176621bf74a427baf19dc169
#
_cell.length_a   1.000
_cell.length_b   1.000
_cell.length_c   1.000
_cell.angle_alpha   90.00
_cell.angle_beta   90.00
_cell.angle_gamma   90.00
#
_symmetry.space_group_name_H-M   'P 1'
#
loop_
_entity.id
_entity.type
_entity.pdbx_description
1 polymer ?
#
loop_
_entity_poly.entity_id
_entity_poly.type
_entity_poly.pdbx_seq_one_letter_code
_entity_poly.pdbx_strand_id
1 'polypeptide(L)'
;MTDCRRLLTFALAVFATAPVATAAERRPNFLIIVADDLGYSDIGAFGGEIATPNLDRLALAGIRLAGFHTAPTCSPTRSMLLSGTDNHIAGLGTMAELIRPNQQGKPGYEGYLRRDVATLAERLSVSGYRTLFSGKWHLGLTAEQDPSARGFQRSFTLAQGGHNHYGTDADPAKGGTATYREDGKQLTRLPADFYSSDYFATRLIDFLGERPAQAAGEKPFFAYLAFTAPHWPLQAPPEDIARYKGRYDEGYDALRQRRLARQRELGILAPDVAAHTPRNRDGSWDSLTAEQQRTAARNMEIYAAMVDRLDQNVGRVIEELHRSGELDNTVIVFLADNGAEALDVETTGAEMLARQLKGADNGFANRGTASSYITYGAGWAQAATAPSWLTKGYNSEGGTRAVAFISGAGIPQRQGAATQYLSVADIAPTLLDLAGADPAATRVGERTVRPITGRSWAGWLSNPDVRVYGAGDGIGAELFGSRAFRQGDWKITDIGDGIWRLFDIARDPGETRDLSLAEPDRRTELSAAWERYARDVGVILPDAIPYRP
;
A
#
# COMPACT_ATOMS: atom_id res chain seq x y z
N MET A 1 -49.91 21.78 -83.80
CA MET A 1 -48.75 22.40 -83.16
C MET A 1 -49.10 22.59 -81.70
N THR A 2 -48.81 21.65 -80.88
CA THR A 2 -49.18 21.62 -79.45
C THR A 2 -47.93 21.29 -78.63
N ASP A 3 -47.52 22.25 -77.88
CA ASP A 3 -46.36 22.24 -77.02
C ASP A 3 -46.70 21.52 -75.68
N CYS A 4 -45.97 20.51 -75.38
CA CYS A 4 -46.18 19.71 -74.14
C CYS A 4 -45.00 19.97 -73.18
N ARG A 5 -45.17 20.93 -72.23
CA ARG A 5 -44.21 21.16 -71.15
C ARG A 5 -44.42 20.17 -70.01
N ARG A 6 -43.44 19.32 -69.83
CA ARG A 6 -43.33 18.39 -68.63
C ARG A 6 -42.75 19.20 -67.45
N LEU A 7 -43.51 19.35 -66.37
CA LEU A 7 -43.05 19.81 -65.09
C LEU A 7 -42.36 18.61 -64.34
N LEU A 8 -41.07 18.73 -64.06
CA LEU A 8 -40.36 17.85 -63.16
C LEU A 8 -40.51 18.42 -61.72
N THR A 9 -41.17 17.65 -60.86
CA THR A 9 -41.26 17.97 -59.41
C THR A 9 -40.06 17.28 -58.71
N PHE A 10 -39.13 18.07 -58.18
CA PHE A 10 -38.05 17.59 -57.34
C PHE A 10 -38.60 17.45 -55.90
N ALA A 11 -38.66 16.21 -55.41
CA ALA A 11 -38.93 15.91 -53.99
C ALA A 11 -37.64 16.06 -53.21
N LEU A 12 -37.53 17.07 -52.34
CA LEU A 12 -36.44 17.27 -51.40
C LEU A 12 -36.65 16.32 -50.23
N ALA A 13 -35.85 15.24 -50.16
CA ALA A 13 -35.82 14.34 -49.00
C ALA A 13 -35.01 15.02 -47.87
N VAL A 14 -35.70 15.52 -46.85
CA VAL A 14 -35.07 15.99 -45.61
C VAL A 14 -34.65 14.78 -44.79
N PHE A 15 -33.36 14.47 -44.78
CA PHE A 15 -32.80 13.53 -43.84
C PHE A 15 -32.75 14.17 -42.44
N ALA A 16 -33.66 13.79 -41.58
CA ALA A 16 -33.59 14.11 -40.16
C ALA A 16 -32.42 13.32 -39.53
N THR A 17 -31.29 13.98 -39.27
CA THR A 17 -30.22 13.42 -38.46
C THR A 17 -30.73 13.36 -37.02
N ALA A 18 -31.09 12.18 -36.55
CA ALA A 18 -31.33 11.95 -35.14
C ALA A 18 -30.03 12.28 -34.36
N PRO A 19 -30.10 13.05 -33.26
CA PRO A 19 -28.92 13.27 -32.42
C PRO A 19 -28.44 11.91 -31.92
N VAL A 20 -27.19 11.57 -32.24
CA VAL A 20 -26.49 10.45 -31.56
C VAL A 20 -26.42 10.86 -30.10
N ALA A 21 -27.22 10.24 -29.26
CA ALA A 21 -27.10 10.38 -27.82
C ALA A 21 -25.68 9.90 -27.47
N THR A 22 -24.80 10.84 -27.14
CA THR A 22 -23.52 10.53 -26.52
C THR A 22 -23.88 9.74 -25.26
N ALA A 23 -23.50 8.45 -25.22
CA ALA A 23 -23.61 7.66 -24.01
C ALA A 23 -22.93 8.47 -22.89
N ALA A 24 -23.68 8.79 -21.84
CA ALA A 24 -23.10 9.47 -20.68
C ALA A 24 -21.87 8.67 -20.25
N GLU A 25 -20.73 9.32 -20.17
CA GLU A 25 -19.47 8.67 -19.82
C GLU A 25 -19.68 7.91 -18.49
N ARG A 26 -19.53 6.60 -18.52
CA ARG A 26 -19.73 5.73 -17.34
C ARG A 26 -18.69 6.12 -16.29
N ARG A 27 -19.13 6.49 -15.09
CA ARG A 27 -18.18 6.73 -13.99
C ARG A 27 -17.32 5.47 -13.76
N PRO A 28 -15.99 5.61 -13.58
CA PRO A 28 -15.10 4.46 -13.42
C PRO A 28 -15.37 3.71 -12.13
N ASN A 29 -15.16 2.41 -12.14
CA ASN A 29 -14.97 1.60 -10.95
C ASN A 29 -13.57 1.82 -10.38
N PHE A 30 -13.39 1.55 -9.11
CA PHE A 30 -12.10 1.63 -8.44
C PHE A 30 -11.76 0.32 -7.73
N LEU A 31 -10.55 -0.18 -7.95
CA LEU A 31 -9.97 -1.29 -7.21
C LEU A 31 -8.65 -0.84 -6.60
N ILE A 32 -8.58 -0.78 -5.27
CA ILE A 32 -7.31 -0.62 -4.55
C ILE A 32 -6.86 -2.00 -4.07
N ILE A 33 -5.61 -2.34 -4.36
CA ILE A 33 -4.95 -3.57 -3.91
C ILE A 33 -3.75 -3.18 -3.06
N VAL A 34 -3.71 -3.65 -1.81
CA VAL A 34 -2.62 -3.38 -0.87
C VAL A 34 -1.93 -4.68 -0.50
N ALA A 35 -0.61 -4.70 -0.65
CA ALA A 35 0.29 -5.71 -0.09
C ALA A 35 0.88 -5.18 1.24
N ASP A 36 1.11 -6.06 2.20
CA ASP A 36 1.58 -5.75 3.54
C ASP A 36 3.06 -6.10 3.68
N ASP A 37 3.92 -5.12 3.95
CA ASP A 37 5.38 -5.28 4.07
C ASP A 37 6.11 -5.70 2.77
N LEU A 38 5.52 -5.47 1.60
CA LEU A 38 6.17 -5.79 0.32
C LEU A 38 7.29 -4.78 0.02
N GLY A 39 8.48 -5.28 -0.24
CA GLY A 39 9.64 -4.44 -0.56
C GLY A 39 9.51 -3.73 -1.90
N TYR A 40 10.17 -2.56 -2.01
CA TYR A 40 10.13 -1.70 -3.20
C TYR A 40 10.57 -2.41 -4.49
N SER A 41 11.53 -3.34 -4.39
CA SER A 41 12.11 -4.04 -5.53
C SER A 41 11.64 -5.50 -5.67
N ASP A 42 10.57 -5.93 -5.02
CA ASP A 42 10.19 -7.35 -4.99
C ASP A 42 9.42 -7.82 -6.23
N ILE A 43 8.63 -6.95 -6.88
CA ILE A 43 7.90 -7.32 -8.12
C ILE A 43 8.74 -7.08 -9.36
N GLY A 44 8.49 -7.85 -10.43
CA GLY A 44 9.27 -7.81 -11.67
C GLY A 44 9.29 -6.44 -12.34
N ALA A 45 8.15 -5.72 -12.35
CA ALA A 45 8.04 -4.37 -12.88
C ALA A 45 8.91 -3.33 -12.14
N PHE A 46 9.41 -3.63 -10.92
CA PHE A 46 10.30 -2.81 -10.12
C PHE A 46 11.70 -3.43 -9.91
N GLY A 47 12.03 -4.48 -10.66
CA GLY A 47 13.37 -5.09 -10.71
C GLY A 47 13.51 -6.39 -9.94
N GLY A 48 12.41 -6.93 -9.37
CA GLY A 48 12.38 -8.19 -8.65
C GLY A 48 12.50 -9.41 -9.54
N GLU A 49 12.90 -10.52 -8.95
CA GLU A 49 13.00 -11.84 -9.58
C GLU A 49 11.83 -12.75 -9.22
N ILE A 50 10.99 -12.34 -8.28
CA ILE A 50 9.80 -13.09 -7.87
C ILE A 50 8.79 -13.08 -9.03
N ALA A 51 8.13 -14.20 -9.26
CA ALA A 51 7.15 -14.32 -10.33
C ALA A 51 5.89 -13.52 -9.99
N THR A 52 5.71 -12.36 -10.65
CA THR A 52 4.56 -11.47 -10.46
C THR A 52 3.93 -11.04 -11.80
N PRO A 53 3.59 -11.99 -12.71
CA PRO A 53 3.17 -11.66 -14.07
C PRO A 53 1.88 -10.82 -14.13
N ASN A 54 0.97 -10.96 -13.19
CA ASN A 54 -0.28 -10.20 -13.15
C ASN A 54 -0.04 -8.75 -12.72
N LEU A 55 0.71 -8.54 -11.64
CA LEU A 55 1.12 -7.21 -11.18
C LEU A 55 2.00 -6.50 -12.21
N ASP A 56 2.95 -7.22 -12.82
CA ASP A 56 3.85 -6.66 -13.84
C ASP A 56 3.08 -6.17 -15.06
N ARG A 57 2.13 -6.97 -15.54
CA ARG A 57 1.26 -6.58 -16.67
C ARG A 57 0.46 -5.33 -16.36
N LEU A 58 -0.15 -5.23 -15.16
CA LEU A 58 -0.90 -4.05 -14.75
C LEU A 58 0.00 -2.82 -14.63
N ALA A 59 1.16 -2.96 -13.99
CA ALA A 59 2.13 -1.88 -13.80
C ALA A 59 2.66 -1.32 -15.14
N LEU A 60 2.93 -2.20 -16.09
CA LEU A 60 3.43 -1.84 -17.42
C LEU A 60 2.33 -1.31 -18.35
N ALA A 61 1.06 -1.64 -18.10
CA ALA A 61 -0.08 -1.08 -18.81
C ALA A 61 -0.49 0.32 -18.32
N GLY A 62 0.06 0.79 -17.20
CA GLY A 62 -0.26 2.07 -16.59
C GLY A 62 0.96 2.94 -16.30
N ILE A 63 1.00 3.49 -15.08
CA ILE A 63 2.08 4.37 -14.59
C ILE A 63 2.72 3.74 -13.34
N ARG A 64 4.00 3.39 -13.42
CA ARG A 64 4.79 2.99 -12.25
C ARG A 64 5.18 4.24 -11.45
N LEU A 65 4.89 4.25 -10.16
CA LEU A 65 5.03 5.41 -9.28
C LEU A 65 6.33 5.28 -8.45
N ALA A 66 7.49 5.54 -9.06
CA ALA A 66 8.79 5.37 -8.40
C ALA A 66 9.06 6.37 -7.26
N GLY A 67 8.32 7.48 -7.21
CA GLY A 67 8.39 8.49 -6.15
C GLY A 67 7.19 8.43 -5.18
N PHE A 68 6.53 7.28 -5.04
CA PHE A 68 5.40 7.11 -4.15
C PHE A 68 5.84 6.82 -2.71
N HIS A 69 5.22 7.51 -1.75
CA HIS A 69 5.58 7.43 -0.32
C HIS A 69 4.37 7.15 0.55
N THR A 70 4.61 6.34 1.56
CA THR A 70 3.66 5.94 2.62
C THR A 70 4.15 6.44 3.98
N ALA A 71 3.39 6.21 5.06
CA ALA A 71 3.97 6.16 6.39
C ALA A 71 4.86 4.91 6.51
N PRO A 72 5.82 4.89 7.45
CA PRO A 72 6.76 3.77 7.54
C PRO A 72 6.17 2.50 8.21
N THR A 73 4.85 2.44 8.45
CA THR A 73 4.14 1.25 8.98
C THR A 73 2.68 1.18 8.55
N CYS A 74 2.07 -0.01 8.75
CA CYS A 74 0.77 -0.42 8.24
C CYS A 74 -0.41 0.50 8.62
N SER A 75 -0.80 0.60 9.91
CA SER A 75 -2.03 1.30 10.29
C SER A 75 -1.97 2.82 10.05
N PRO A 76 -0.85 3.54 10.28
CA PRO A 76 -0.70 4.93 9.84
C PRO A 76 -0.93 5.09 8.34
N THR A 77 -0.29 4.28 7.49
CA THR A 77 -0.48 4.31 6.04
C THR A 77 -1.93 4.04 5.64
N ARG A 78 -2.56 2.99 6.21
CA ARG A 78 -3.95 2.62 5.89
C ARG A 78 -4.92 3.72 6.30
N SER A 79 -4.64 4.44 7.40
CA SER A 79 -5.42 5.61 7.80
C SER A 79 -5.30 6.76 6.79
N MET A 80 -4.08 7.07 6.33
CA MET A 80 -3.84 8.09 5.31
C MET A 80 -4.48 7.71 3.96
N LEU A 81 -4.34 6.45 3.54
CA LEU A 81 -4.94 5.93 2.30
C LEU A 81 -6.46 6.14 2.26
N LEU A 82 -7.14 5.73 3.32
CA LEU A 82 -8.61 5.75 3.34
C LEU A 82 -9.19 7.12 3.70
N SER A 83 -8.47 7.95 4.44
CA SER A 83 -8.97 9.27 4.85
C SER A 83 -8.51 10.42 3.95
N GLY A 84 -7.41 10.24 3.21
CA GLY A 84 -6.77 11.31 2.48
C GLY A 84 -6.13 12.37 3.38
N THR A 85 -5.85 12.06 4.67
CA THR A 85 -5.26 13.02 5.61
C THR A 85 -4.11 12.42 6.41
N ASP A 86 -3.36 13.29 7.10
CA ASP A 86 -2.23 12.89 7.95
C ASP A 86 -2.66 11.89 9.04
N ASN A 87 -1.79 10.92 9.34
CA ASN A 87 -2.08 9.84 10.28
C ASN A 87 -2.32 10.34 11.72
N HIS A 88 -1.67 11.43 12.18
CA HIS A 88 -1.93 12.03 13.48
C HIS A 88 -3.32 12.67 13.51
N ILE A 89 -3.71 13.38 12.46
CA ILE A 89 -5.06 13.92 12.32
C ILE A 89 -6.10 12.79 12.29
N ALA A 90 -5.76 11.67 11.66
CA ALA A 90 -6.65 10.52 11.52
C ALA A 90 -6.80 9.66 12.79
N GLY A 91 -5.97 9.89 13.83
CA GLY A 91 -6.05 9.16 15.11
C GLY A 91 -5.04 8.00 15.23
N LEU A 92 -4.12 7.90 14.28
CA LEU A 92 -3.11 6.84 14.19
C LEU A 92 -1.70 7.46 14.08
N GLY A 93 -1.40 8.42 14.97
CA GLY A 93 -0.06 8.97 15.16
C GLY A 93 0.97 7.89 15.52
N THR A 94 0.48 6.72 15.97
CA THR A 94 1.25 5.48 16.10
C THR A 94 0.31 4.27 15.92
N MET A 95 0.86 3.06 15.86
CA MET A 95 0.07 1.82 15.87
C MET A 95 -0.56 1.61 17.26
N ALA A 96 -1.79 1.10 17.31
CA ALA A 96 -2.53 0.92 18.57
C ALA A 96 -1.78 0.10 19.62
N GLU A 97 -1.08 -0.94 19.19
CA GLU A 97 -0.30 -1.85 20.02
C GLU A 97 1.04 -1.26 20.51
N LEU A 98 1.45 -0.10 19.99
CA LEU A 98 2.72 0.56 20.29
C LEU A 98 2.55 1.96 20.90
N ILE A 99 1.33 2.34 21.31
CA ILE A 99 1.06 3.62 22.00
C ILE A 99 1.85 3.67 23.30
N ARG A 100 2.68 4.71 23.44
CA ARG A 100 3.50 4.92 24.63
C ARG A 100 2.71 5.59 25.77
N PRO A 101 3.14 5.44 27.04
CA PRO A 101 2.44 6.04 28.18
C PRO A 101 2.18 7.54 28.03
N ASN A 102 3.13 8.31 27.47
CA ASN A 102 2.97 9.75 27.26
C ASN A 102 2.03 10.12 26.10
N GLN A 103 1.70 9.17 25.22
CA GLN A 103 0.78 9.32 24.09
C GLN A 103 -0.64 8.83 24.44
N GLN A 104 -0.76 7.98 25.45
CA GLN A 104 -2.04 7.34 25.80
C GLN A 104 -3.12 8.37 26.14
N GLY A 105 -4.30 8.24 25.48
CA GLY A 105 -5.44 9.13 25.66
C GLY A 105 -5.25 10.54 25.09
N LYS A 106 -4.20 10.79 24.31
CA LYS A 106 -3.97 12.08 23.64
C LYS A 106 -4.65 12.11 22.27
N PRO A 107 -5.16 13.28 21.82
CA PRO A 107 -5.67 13.45 20.48
C PRO A 107 -4.62 13.08 19.42
N GLY A 108 -5.04 12.33 18.39
CA GLY A 108 -4.14 11.83 17.36
C GLY A 108 -3.52 10.46 17.67
N TYR A 109 -3.72 9.94 18.90
CA TYR A 109 -3.21 8.64 19.37
C TYR A 109 -4.34 7.75 19.90
N GLU A 110 -5.51 7.80 19.24
CA GLU A 110 -6.67 6.98 19.57
C GLU A 110 -6.44 5.49 19.29
N GLY A 111 -5.51 5.16 18.39
CA GLY A 111 -5.23 3.79 17.94
C GLY A 111 -6.29 3.22 17.00
N TYR A 112 -7.20 4.06 16.51
CA TYR A 112 -8.20 3.71 15.50
C TYR A 112 -8.56 4.92 14.64
N LEU A 113 -9.14 4.69 13.48
CA LEU A 113 -9.55 5.76 12.56
C LEU A 113 -10.72 6.56 13.14
N ARG A 114 -10.46 7.83 13.48
CA ARG A 114 -11.41 8.74 14.15
C ARG A 114 -12.70 8.91 13.36
N ARG A 115 -13.80 9.14 14.08
CA ARG A 115 -15.10 9.36 13.46
C ARG A 115 -15.27 10.74 12.80
N ASP A 116 -14.51 11.75 13.23
CA ASP A 116 -14.50 13.08 12.60
C ASP A 116 -13.66 13.12 11.32
N VAL A 117 -13.07 11.98 10.91
CA VAL A 117 -12.39 11.78 9.63
C VAL A 117 -13.23 10.81 8.79
N ALA A 118 -13.61 11.20 7.56
CA ALA A 118 -14.36 10.33 6.68
C ALA A 118 -13.44 9.43 5.86
N THR A 119 -13.85 8.18 5.66
CA THR A 119 -13.16 7.27 4.73
C THR A 119 -13.55 7.57 3.28
N LEU A 120 -12.69 7.17 2.34
CA LEU A 120 -12.99 7.14 0.91
C LEU A 120 -14.27 6.32 0.62
N ALA A 121 -14.48 5.21 1.34
CA ALA A 121 -15.69 4.40 1.21
C ALA A 121 -16.96 5.16 1.62
N GLU A 122 -16.93 5.88 2.76
CA GLU A 122 -18.06 6.73 3.18
C GLU A 122 -18.37 7.81 2.13
N ARG A 123 -17.35 8.48 1.58
CA ARG A 123 -17.51 9.52 0.55
C ARG A 123 -18.04 8.96 -0.77
N LEU A 124 -17.49 7.85 -1.25
CA LEU A 124 -17.94 7.20 -2.48
C LEU A 124 -19.33 6.58 -2.33
N SER A 125 -19.68 6.04 -1.15
CA SER A 125 -21.02 5.50 -0.89
C SER A 125 -22.10 6.58 -1.02
N VAL A 126 -21.89 7.78 -0.46
CA VAL A 126 -22.85 8.89 -0.62
C VAL A 126 -22.87 9.42 -2.05
N SER A 127 -21.80 9.22 -2.83
CA SER A 127 -21.73 9.51 -4.26
C SER A 127 -22.35 8.41 -5.13
N GLY A 128 -22.95 7.36 -4.52
CA GLY A 128 -23.69 6.32 -5.20
C GLY A 128 -22.87 5.12 -5.68
N TYR A 129 -21.64 4.95 -5.18
CA TYR A 129 -20.85 3.74 -5.41
C TYR A 129 -21.29 2.58 -4.52
N ARG A 130 -21.17 1.35 -5.02
CA ARG A 130 -21.11 0.15 -4.18
C ARG A 130 -19.72 0.09 -3.55
N THR A 131 -19.64 -0.24 -2.27
CA THR A 131 -18.37 -0.22 -1.53
C THR A 131 -18.09 -1.60 -0.93
N LEU A 132 -16.96 -2.20 -1.31
CA LEU A 132 -16.60 -3.59 -1.04
C LEU A 132 -15.22 -3.66 -0.38
N PHE A 133 -15.08 -4.45 0.67
CA PHE A 133 -13.83 -4.64 1.39
C PHE A 133 -13.52 -6.12 1.61
N SER A 134 -12.27 -6.53 1.42
CA SER A 134 -11.82 -7.86 1.85
C SER A 134 -10.35 -7.82 2.28
N GLY A 135 -10.06 -8.25 3.51
CA GLY A 135 -8.71 -8.40 4.01
C GLY A 135 -8.41 -7.75 5.36
N LYS A 136 -7.17 -7.28 5.53
CA LYS A 136 -6.64 -6.63 6.73
C LYS A 136 -7.16 -5.20 6.86
N TRP A 137 -7.75 -4.90 8.01
CA TRP A 137 -8.25 -3.55 8.35
C TRP A 137 -7.21 -2.72 9.11
N HIS A 138 -6.85 -3.13 10.30
CA HIS A 138 -5.87 -2.49 11.19
C HIS A 138 -6.16 -1.02 11.53
N LEU A 139 -7.44 -0.61 11.52
CA LEU A 139 -7.91 0.76 11.83
C LEU A 139 -8.95 0.80 12.95
N GLY A 140 -8.95 -0.23 13.79
CA GLY A 140 -9.82 -0.39 14.94
C GLY A 140 -10.27 -1.83 15.14
N LEU A 141 -10.58 -2.19 16.38
CA LEU A 141 -10.84 -3.57 16.79
C LEU A 141 -12.33 -3.83 17.13
N THR A 142 -13.11 -2.77 17.39
CA THR A 142 -14.53 -2.93 17.78
C THR A 142 -15.44 -3.00 16.55
N ALA A 143 -16.70 -3.42 16.74
CA ALA A 143 -17.68 -3.46 15.67
C ALA A 143 -18.00 -2.06 15.10
N GLU A 144 -17.97 -1.03 15.95
CA GLU A 144 -18.21 0.37 15.54
C GLU A 144 -17.05 0.97 14.73
N GLN A 145 -15.89 0.31 14.74
CA GLN A 145 -14.67 0.68 14.01
C GLN A 145 -14.44 -0.19 12.77
N ASP A 146 -15.28 -1.22 12.57
CA ASP A 146 -15.22 -2.18 11.47
C ASP A 146 -15.48 -1.49 10.11
N PRO A 147 -14.96 -1.99 8.98
CA PRO A 147 -15.25 -1.46 7.65
C PRO A 147 -16.73 -1.26 7.37
N SER A 148 -17.60 -2.16 7.84
CA SER A 148 -19.07 -2.05 7.67
C SER A 148 -19.65 -0.80 8.36
N ALA A 149 -19.05 -0.35 9.47
CA ALA A 149 -19.41 0.90 10.15
C ALA A 149 -18.69 2.13 9.56
N ARG A 150 -17.77 1.94 8.59
CA ARG A 150 -16.94 2.95 7.98
C ARG A 150 -17.14 3.02 6.46
N GLY A 151 -18.38 2.74 6.02
CA GLY A 151 -18.85 3.02 4.67
C GLY A 151 -18.73 1.86 3.67
N PHE A 152 -18.23 0.69 4.06
CA PHE A 152 -18.25 -0.49 3.20
C PHE A 152 -19.57 -1.27 3.38
N GLN A 153 -20.27 -1.50 2.28
CA GLN A 153 -21.57 -2.20 2.25
C GLN A 153 -21.42 -3.71 2.38
N ARG A 154 -20.33 -4.24 1.86
CA ARG A 154 -19.92 -5.63 2.05
C ARG A 154 -18.49 -5.65 2.55
N SER A 155 -18.21 -6.49 3.53
CA SER A 155 -16.88 -6.59 4.10
C SER A 155 -16.57 -7.99 4.62
N PHE A 156 -15.37 -8.48 4.30
CA PHE A 156 -14.75 -9.60 5.01
C PHE A 156 -13.45 -9.08 5.63
N THR A 157 -13.37 -9.09 6.95
CA THR A 157 -12.40 -8.29 7.71
C THR A 157 -11.54 -9.15 8.62
N LEU A 158 -10.23 -9.01 8.56
CA LEU A 158 -9.30 -9.23 9.67
C LEU A 158 -9.10 -7.90 10.39
N ALA A 159 -9.47 -7.81 11.67
CA ALA A 159 -9.41 -6.54 12.42
C ALA A 159 -7.98 -6.14 12.82
N GLN A 160 -7.12 -7.09 13.15
CA GLN A 160 -5.75 -6.90 13.64
C GLN A 160 -4.73 -6.60 12.52
N GLY A 161 -3.50 -6.24 12.96
CA GLY A 161 -2.36 -5.95 12.08
C GLY A 161 -1.65 -7.17 11.52
N GLY A 162 -1.82 -8.35 12.09
CA GLY A 162 -1.18 -9.60 11.67
C GLY A 162 -1.94 -10.82 12.17
N HIS A 163 -1.69 -11.97 11.57
CA HIS A 163 -2.35 -13.23 11.91
C HIS A 163 -1.59 -14.42 11.32
N ASN A 164 -1.95 -15.65 11.74
CA ASN A 164 -1.55 -16.86 11.06
C ASN A 164 -2.26 -16.98 9.70
N HIS A 165 -1.51 -17.13 8.60
CA HIS A 165 -2.10 -17.11 7.24
C HIS A 165 -3.01 -18.30 6.96
N TYR A 166 -2.89 -19.38 7.72
CA TYR A 166 -3.83 -20.53 7.70
C TYR A 166 -4.98 -20.41 8.71
N GLY A 167 -5.10 -19.25 9.40
CA GLY A 167 -6.23 -18.95 10.28
C GLY A 167 -6.26 -19.78 11.58
N THR A 168 -5.17 -20.41 11.98
CA THR A 168 -5.11 -21.26 13.18
C THR A 168 -5.26 -20.47 14.48
N ASP A 169 -5.03 -19.16 14.44
CA ASP A 169 -5.20 -18.21 15.55
C ASP A 169 -6.55 -17.49 15.55
N ALA A 170 -7.48 -17.90 14.69
CA ALA A 170 -8.81 -17.30 14.60
C ALA A 170 -9.86 -17.90 15.57
N ASP A 171 -9.55 -19.02 16.25
CA ASP A 171 -10.48 -19.68 17.17
C ASP A 171 -10.31 -19.15 18.60
N PRO A 172 -11.25 -18.29 19.12
CA PRO A 172 -11.14 -17.77 20.48
C PRO A 172 -11.18 -18.85 21.56
N ALA A 173 -11.84 -20.00 21.30
CA ALA A 173 -11.89 -21.12 22.25
C ALA A 173 -10.55 -21.80 22.45
N LYS A 174 -9.63 -21.64 21.49
CA LYS A 174 -8.24 -22.11 21.54
C LYS A 174 -7.24 -21.02 21.92
N GLY A 175 -7.72 -19.85 22.39
CA GLY A 175 -6.88 -18.71 22.75
C GLY A 175 -6.37 -17.91 21.55
N GLY A 176 -7.05 -18.03 20.42
CA GLY A 176 -6.75 -17.26 19.22
C GLY A 176 -6.94 -15.77 19.42
N THR A 177 -6.11 -14.97 18.74
CA THR A 177 -6.06 -13.51 18.86
C THR A 177 -6.58 -12.79 17.62
N ALA A 178 -6.72 -13.49 16.49
CA ALA A 178 -7.23 -12.92 15.26
C ALA A 178 -8.77 -12.83 15.28
N THR A 179 -9.28 -11.64 14.98
CA THR A 179 -10.73 -11.37 14.92
C THR A 179 -11.16 -11.20 13.47
N TYR A 180 -11.98 -12.14 12.99
CA TYR A 180 -12.57 -12.05 11.67
C TYR A 180 -14.04 -11.65 11.76
N ARG A 181 -14.48 -10.80 10.83
CA ARG A 181 -15.88 -10.38 10.69
C ARG A 181 -16.34 -10.45 9.24
N GLU A 182 -17.61 -10.71 9.04
CA GLU A 182 -18.30 -10.50 7.77
C GLU A 182 -19.45 -9.53 7.99
N ASP A 183 -19.48 -8.42 7.26
CA ASP A 183 -20.46 -7.34 7.40
C ASP A 183 -20.67 -6.90 8.86
N GLY A 184 -19.56 -6.74 9.59
CA GLY A 184 -19.54 -6.36 11.02
C GLY A 184 -19.85 -7.48 12.02
N LYS A 185 -20.29 -8.66 11.56
CA LYS A 185 -20.59 -9.80 12.43
C LYS A 185 -19.35 -10.66 12.64
N GLN A 186 -18.98 -10.89 13.89
CA GLN A 186 -17.83 -11.72 14.22
C GLN A 186 -18.04 -13.16 13.80
N LEU A 187 -17.03 -13.74 13.14
CA LEU A 187 -16.98 -15.15 12.79
C LEU A 187 -16.34 -15.93 13.93
N THR A 188 -16.91 -17.08 14.24
CA THR A 188 -16.40 -18.01 15.26
C THR A 188 -15.50 -19.09 14.68
N ARG A 189 -15.52 -19.25 13.35
CA ARG A 189 -14.76 -20.26 12.63
C ARG A 189 -14.47 -19.79 11.21
N LEU A 190 -13.28 -20.08 10.72
CA LEU A 190 -12.90 -19.98 9.30
C LEU A 190 -13.07 -21.34 8.61
N PRO A 191 -13.16 -21.39 7.26
CA PRO A 191 -13.12 -22.64 6.51
C PRO A 191 -11.90 -23.50 6.82
N ALA A 192 -12.01 -24.81 6.68
CA ALA A 192 -10.92 -25.73 6.99
C ALA A 192 -9.71 -25.60 6.05
N ASP A 193 -9.95 -25.13 4.81
CA ASP A 193 -9.00 -24.86 3.76
C ASP A 193 -8.59 -23.39 3.67
N PHE A 194 -8.81 -22.62 4.74
CA PHE A 194 -8.51 -21.20 4.77
C PHE A 194 -7.01 -20.95 4.58
N TYR A 195 -6.68 -20.14 3.57
CA TYR A 195 -5.41 -19.46 3.42
C TYR A 195 -5.71 -17.98 3.07
N SER A 196 -5.13 -17.05 3.82
CA SER A 196 -5.58 -15.64 3.83
C SER A 196 -5.64 -15.00 2.45
N SER A 197 -4.58 -15.11 1.64
CA SER A 197 -4.55 -14.50 0.30
C SER A 197 -5.65 -15.05 -0.61
N ASP A 198 -5.86 -16.37 -0.58
CA ASP A 198 -6.88 -17.04 -1.38
C ASP A 198 -8.29 -16.64 -0.96
N TYR A 199 -8.51 -16.62 0.35
CA TYR A 199 -9.84 -16.36 0.88
C TYR A 199 -10.24 -14.89 0.74
N PHE A 200 -9.31 -13.95 0.95
CA PHE A 200 -9.58 -12.52 0.74
C PHE A 200 -9.94 -12.23 -0.72
N ALA A 201 -9.22 -12.80 -1.67
CA ALA A 201 -9.55 -12.68 -3.09
C ALA A 201 -10.91 -13.32 -3.41
N THR A 202 -11.19 -14.53 -2.90
CA THR A 202 -12.46 -15.23 -3.09
C THR A 202 -13.64 -14.41 -2.57
N ARG A 203 -13.55 -13.85 -1.34
CA ARG A 203 -14.64 -13.03 -0.78
C ARG A 203 -14.85 -11.74 -1.60
N LEU A 204 -13.79 -11.10 -2.09
CA LEU A 204 -13.96 -9.94 -2.96
C LEU A 204 -14.63 -10.32 -4.28
N ILE A 205 -14.25 -11.43 -4.90
CA ILE A 205 -14.87 -11.94 -6.13
C ILE A 205 -16.36 -12.21 -5.90
N ASP A 206 -16.73 -12.86 -4.78
CA ASP A 206 -18.12 -13.08 -4.41
C ASP A 206 -18.90 -11.76 -4.31
N PHE A 207 -18.33 -10.76 -3.61
CA PHE A 207 -18.96 -9.44 -3.46
C PHE A 207 -19.09 -8.68 -4.79
N LEU A 208 -18.11 -8.79 -5.69
CA LEU A 208 -18.20 -8.23 -7.04
C LEU A 208 -19.34 -8.87 -7.83
N GLY A 209 -19.54 -10.19 -7.69
CA GLY A 209 -20.59 -10.96 -8.34
C GLY A 209 -22.02 -10.67 -7.83
N GLU A 210 -22.16 -10.15 -6.61
CA GLU A 210 -23.45 -9.80 -6.04
C GLU A 210 -24.02 -8.54 -6.69
N ARG A 211 -24.90 -8.70 -7.69
CA ARG A 211 -25.60 -7.59 -8.34
C ARG A 211 -26.99 -7.43 -7.76
N PRO A 212 -27.40 -6.22 -7.31
CA PRO A 212 -28.78 -6.00 -6.91
C PRO A 212 -29.72 -6.24 -8.09
N ALA A 213 -30.69 -7.13 -7.94
CA ALA A 213 -31.60 -7.57 -9.00
C ALA A 213 -32.53 -6.47 -9.56
N GLN A 214 -32.48 -5.23 -9.09
CA GLN A 214 -33.45 -4.16 -9.42
C GLN A 214 -32.84 -2.76 -9.65
N ALA A 215 -31.54 -2.62 -9.86
CA ALA A 215 -30.97 -1.29 -10.14
C ALA A 215 -31.10 -0.97 -11.63
N ALA A 216 -31.99 -0.06 -11.99
CA ALA A 216 -31.98 0.62 -13.29
C ALA A 216 -30.68 1.46 -13.36
N GLY A 217 -29.69 0.97 -14.11
CA GLY A 217 -28.34 1.52 -14.22
C GLY A 217 -27.35 0.81 -13.30
N GLU A 218 -26.25 0.30 -13.86
CA GLU A 218 -25.18 -0.33 -13.10
C GLU A 218 -24.44 0.71 -12.27
N LYS A 219 -24.53 0.61 -10.92
CA LYS A 219 -23.79 1.48 -10.03
C LYS A 219 -22.29 1.10 -10.11
N PRO A 220 -21.39 2.06 -10.26
CA PRO A 220 -19.97 1.79 -10.16
C PRO A 220 -19.61 1.26 -8.76
N PHE A 221 -18.49 0.54 -8.65
CA PHE A 221 -18.01 0.04 -7.37
C PHE A 221 -16.69 0.68 -6.96
N PHE A 222 -16.48 0.74 -5.65
CA PHE A 222 -15.19 0.91 -5.00
C PHE A 222 -14.87 -0.37 -4.23
N ALA A 223 -13.82 -1.07 -4.63
CA ALA A 223 -13.35 -2.30 -4.01
C ALA A 223 -11.97 -2.09 -3.38
N TYR A 224 -11.78 -2.56 -2.15
CA TYR A 224 -10.50 -2.51 -1.44
C TYR A 224 -10.10 -3.93 -1.03
N LEU A 225 -9.07 -4.48 -1.70
CA LEU A 225 -8.45 -5.76 -1.41
C LEU A 225 -7.16 -5.54 -0.63
N ALA A 226 -7.16 -5.88 0.64
CA ALA A 226 -6.07 -5.63 1.54
C ALA A 226 -5.44 -6.96 2.01
N PHE A 227 -4.44 -7.44 1.27
CA PHE A 227 -3.72 -8.64 1.66
C PHE A 227 -2.96 -8.42 2.97
N THR A 228 -2.75 -9.51 3.71
CA THR A 228 -1.78 -9.60 4.80
C THR A 228 -0.44 -10.16 4.31
N ALA A 229 -0.38 -10.74 3.11
CA ALA A 229 0.86 -11.17 2.50
C ALA A 229 1.64 -9.97 1.94
N PRO A 230 2.97 -10.01 1.99
CA PRO A 230 3.84 -11.03 2.59
C PRO A 230 4.27 -10.77 4.05
N HIS A 231 3.47 -10.06 4.87
CA HIS A 231 3.75 -9.82 6.31
C HIS A 231 3.96 -11.15 7.06
N TRP A 232 4.84 -11.14 8.04
CA TRP A 232 5.08 -12.31 8.90
C TRP A 232 3.85 -12.67 9.77
N PRO A 233 3.73 -13.96 10.23
CA PRO A 233 4.65 -15.06 10.04
C PRO A 233 4.73 -15.50 8.57
N LEU A 234 5.95 -15.81 8.08
CA LEU A 234 6.10 -16.28 6.71
C LEU A 234 5.55 -17.69 6.58
N GLN A 235 4.48 -17.82 5.83
CA GLN A 235 3.73 -19.08 5.65
C GLN A 235 3.18 -19.12 4.22
N ALA A 236 3.40 -20.21 3.50
CA ALA A 236 2.88 -20.38 2.14
C ALA A 236 2.57 -21.85 1.84
N PRO A 237 1.71 -22.13 0.84
CA PRO A 237 1.47 -23.49 0.37
C PRO A 237 2.78 -24.18 -0.06
N PRO A 238 2.98 -25.47 0.29
CA PRO A 238 4.24 -26.18 0.00
C PRO A 238 4.60 -26.20 -1.49
N GLU A 239 3.62 -26.28 -2.37
CA GLU A 239 3.81 -26.27 -3.82
C GLU A 239 4.35 -24.91 -4.32
N ASP A 240 3.96 -23.80 -3.71
CA ASP A 240 4.48 -22.48 -4.05
C ASP A 240 5.91 -22.32 -3.53
N ILE A 241 6.21 -22.79 -2.31
CA ILE A 241 7.56 -22.75 -1.77
C ILE A 241 8.53 -23.59 -2.63
N ALA A 242 8.06 -24.74 -3.13
CA ALA A 242 8.89 -25.65 -3.94
C ALA A 242 9.39 -25.00 -5.24
N ARG A 243 8.66 -24.00 -5.79
CA ARG A 243 9.08 -23.26 -6.99
C ARG A 243 10.31 -22.37 -6.78
N TYR A 244 10.57 -22.00 -5.54
CA TYR A 244 11.67 -21.09 -5.16
C TYR A 244 12.88 -21.82 -4.58
N LYS A 245 12.83 -23.15 -4.45
CA LYS A 245 13.91 -23.93 -3.85
C LYS A 245 15.26 -23.67 -4.52
N GLY A 246 16.25 -23.24 -3.71
CA GLY A 246 17.62 -22.96 -4.15
C GLY A 246 17.81 -21.64 -4.90
N ARG A 247 16.77 -20.81 -5.06
CA ARG A 247 16.88 -19.55 -5.80
C ARG A 247 17.61 -18.44 -5.04
N TYR A 248 17.80 -18.60 -3.75
CA TYR A 248 18.37 -17.59 -2.86
C TYR A 248 19.68 -18.03 -2.18
N ASP A 249 20.28 -19.12 -2.66
CA ASP A 249 21.53 -19.67 -2.12
C ASP A 249 22.73 -18.72 -2.31
N GLU A 250 22.67 -17.79 -3.27
CA GLU A 250 23.69 -16.76 -3.48
C GLU A 250 23.64 -15.64 -2.43
N GLY A 251 22.55 -15.53 -1.66
CA GLY A 251 22.36 -14.59 -0.58
C GLY A 251 21.86 -13.21 -0.97
N TYR A 252 21.59 -12.43 0.08
CA TYR A 252 20.95 -11.12 -0.03
C TYR A 252 21.83 -10.05 -0.66
N ASP A 253 23.16 -10.11 -0.50
CA ASP A 253 24.07 -9.14 -1.09
C ASP A 253 24.09 -9.28 -2.62
N ALA A 254 24.18 -10.51 -3.13
CA ALA A 254 24.10 -10.80 -4.57
C ALA A 254 22.72 -10.44 -5.14
N LEU A 255 21.63 -10.78 -4.44
CA LEU A 255 20.28 -10.43 -4.84
C LEU A 255 20.12 -8.90 -4.97
N ARG A 256 20.60 -8.12 -3.98
CA ARG A 256 20.55 -6.65 -4.02
C ARG A 256 21.23 -6.11 -5.27
N GLN A 257 22.42 -6.61 -5.63
CA GLN A 257 23.13 -6.15 -6.82
C GLN A 257 22.36 -6.46 -8.12
N ARG A 258 21.77 -7.65 -8.23
CA ARG A 258 20.93 -8.01 -9.38
C ARG A 258 19.71 -7.10 -9.51
N ARG A 259 19.01 -6.83 -8.40
CA ARG A 259 17.85 -5.93 -8.37
C ARG A 259 18.22 -4.49 -8.76
N LEU A 260 19.33 -3.97 -8.26
CA LEU A 260 19.85 -2.64 -8.65
C LEU A 260 20.19 -2.57 -10.14
N ALA A 261 20.83 -3.60 -10.70
CA ALA A 261 21.10 -3.66 -12.12
C ALA A 261 19.79 -3.65 -12.94
N ARG A 262 18.82 -4.47 -12.52
CA ARG A 262 17.52 -4.54 -13.20
C ARG A 262 16.72 -3.25 -13.09
N GLN A 263 16.76 -2.53 -11.96
CA GLN A 263 16.13 -1.22 -11.82
C GLN A 263 16.70 -0.18 -12.78
N ARG A 264 18.02 -0.22 -13.04
CA ARG A 264 18.68 0.66 -14.04
C ARG A 264 18.21 0.31 -15.46
N GLU A 265 18.15 -0.97 -15.81
CA GLU A 265 17.60 -1.43 -17.10
C GLU A 265 16.15 -1.01 -17.33
N LEU A 266 15.33 -1.02 -16.27
CA LEU A 266 13.92 -0.63 -16.31
C LEU A 266 13.70 0.88 -16.27
N GLY A 267 14.76 1.69 -16.13
CA GLY A 267 14.67 3.15 -16.00
C GLY A 267 13.99 3.63 -14.72
N ILE A 268 13.98 2.80 -13.66
CA ILE A 268 13.49 3.17 -12.32
C ILE A 268 14.58 3.89 -11.54
N LEU A 269 15.82 3.47 -11.74
CA LEU A 269 17.02 4.04 -11.13
C LEU A 269 17.92 4.59 -12.22
N ALA A 270 18.34 5.85 -12.11
CA ALA A 270 19.31 6.40 -13.04
C ALA A 270 20.68 5.71 -12.90
N PRO A 271 21.47 5.59 -13.99
CA PRO A 271 22.72 4.82 -13.98
C PRO A 271 23.75 5.28 -12.95
N ASP A 272 23.80 6.58 -12.68
CA ASP A 272 24.74 7.26 -11.80
C ASP A 272 24.30 7.36 -10.34
N VAL A 273 23.06 6.92 -10.04
CA VAL A 273 22.54 6.94 -8.66
C VAL A 273 23.22 5.86 -7.83
N ALA A 274 23.81 6.31 -6.71
CA ALA A 274 24.38 5.44 -5.70
C ALA A 274 23.27 4.76 -4.88
N ALA A 275 23.48 3.49 -4.55
CA ALA A 275 22.64 2.78 -3.59
C ALA A 275 23.25 2.85 -2.20
N HIS A 276 22.42 2.98 -1.17
CA HIS A 276 22.90 2.95 0.20
C HIS A 276 23.62 1.61 0.49
N THR A 277 24.73 1.67 1.20
CA THR A 277 25.42 0.43 1.64
C THR A 277 24.66 -0.18 2.80
N PRO A 278 24.15 -1.41 2.68
CA PRO A 278 23.42 -2.05 3.75
C PRO A 278 24.24 -2.17 5.04
N ARG A 279 23.60 -1.89 6.16
CA ARG A 279 24.14 -2.20 7.49
C ARG A 279 23.27 -3.28 8.10
N ASN A 280 23.61 -4.54 7.77
CA ASN A 280 22.87 -5.67 8.28
C ASN A 280 23.32 -5.98 9.72
N ARG A 281 22.36 -6.13 10.63
CA ARG A 281 22.64 -6.54 12.02
C ARG A 281 23.37 -7.88 12.05
N ASP A 282 23.05 -8.77 11.11
CA ASP A 282 23.58 -10.14 11.02
C ASP A 282 24.90 -10.21 10.21
N GLY A 283 25.39 -9.08 9.71
CA GLY A 283 26.60 -8.99 8.87
C GLY A 283 26.34 -9.20 7.39
N SER A 284 27.41 -9.40 6.61
CA SER A 284 27.33 -9.75 5.19
C SER A 284 26.99 -11.24 5.04
N TRP A 285 26.45 -11.64 3.87
CA TRP A 285 26.12 -13.05 3.60
C TRP A 285 27.29 -14.00 3.85
N ASP A 286 28.50 -13.61 3.42
CA ASP A 286 29.72 -14.41 3.55
C ASP A 286 30.21 -14.56 5.01
N SER A 287 29.69 -13.73 5.93
CA SER A 287 30.00 -13.84 7.36
C SER A 287 29.13 -14.86 8.10
N LEU A 288 28.06 -15.32 7.48
CA LEU A 288 27.15 -16.31 8.03
C LEU A 288 27.73 -17.73 7.94
N THR A 289 27.41 -18.57 8.93
CA THR A 289 27.68 -20.01 8.82
C THR A 289 26.82 -20.65 7.73
N ALA A 290 27.25 -21.81 7.22
CA ALA A 290 26.47 -22.55 6.20
C ALA A 290 25.05 -22.91 6.67
N GLU A 291 24.82 -23.10 7.96
CA GLU A 291 23.48 -23.35 8.52
C GLU A 291 22.63 -22.09 8.52
N GLN A 292 23.20 -20.94 8.92
CA GLN A 292 22.53 -19.64 8.87
C GLN A 292 22.17 -19.26 7.43
N GLN A 293 23.10 -19.43 6.48
CA GLN A 293 22.84 -19.20 5.06
C GLN A 293 21.68 -20.04 4.54
N ARG A 294 21.68 -21.36 4.81
CA ARG A 294 20.57 -22.23 4.41
C ARG A 294 19.23 -21.81 5.01
N THR A 295 19.22 -21.44 6.28
CA THR A 295 18.01 -21.00 6.98
C THR A 295 17.50 -19.68 6.43
N ALA A 296 18.39 -18.71 6.22
CA ALA A 296 18.04 -17.41 5.64
C ALA A 296 17.53 -17.56 4.19
N ALA A 297 18.20 -18.38 3.36
CA ALA A 297 17.73 -18.67 2.00
C ALA A 297 16.32 -19.32 2.03
N ARG A 298 16.09 -20.28 2.94
CA ARG A 298 14.77 -20.91 3.12
C ARG A 298 13.68 -19.90 3.49
N ASN A 299 13.97 -18.95 4.37
CA ASN A 299 13.01 -17.91 4.75
C ASN A 299 12.64 -17.02 3.54
N MET A 300 13.62 -16.67 2.69
CA MET A 300 13.35 -15.90 1.48
C MET A 300 12.58 -16.70 0.42
N GLU A 301 12.80 -18.02 0.30
CA GLU A 301 11.98 -18.89 -0.56
C GLU A 301 10.50 -18.83 -0.17
N ILE A 302 10.22 -18.85 1.14
CA ILE A 302 8.86 -18.79 1.68
C ILE A 302 8.23 -17.41 1.43
N TYR A 303 9.00 -16.34 1.68
CA TYR A 303 8.56 -14.98 1.38
C TYR A 303 8.20 -14.81 -0.11
N ALA A 304 9.08 -15.26 -1.00
CA ALA A 304 8.83 -15.22 -2.44
C ALA A 304 7.59 -16.01 -2.85
N ALA A 305 7.36 -17.17 -2.22
CA ALA A 305 6.15 -17.97 -2.43
C ALA A 305 4.87 -17.22 -1.99
N MET A 306 4.93 -16.45 -0.89
CA MET A 306 3.79 -15.62 -0.45
C MET A 306 3.49 -14.50 -1.46
N VAL A 307 4.52 -13.85 -2.00
CA VAL A 307 4.37 -12.80 -3.03
C VAL A 307 3.80 -13.37 -4.32
N ASP A 308 4.31 -14.51 -4.79
CA ASP A 308 3.79 -15.23 -5.95
C ASP A 308 2.31 -15.62 -5.76
N ARG A 309 1.95 -16.16 -4.58
CA ARG A 309 0.55 -16.50 -4.27
C ARG A 309 -0.35 -15.27 -4.23
N LEU A 310 0.14 -14.14 -3.74
CA LEU A 310 -0.57 -12.86 -3.81
C LEU A 310 -0.83 -12.47 -5.28
N ASP A 311 0.18 -12.54 -6.15
CA ASP A 311 0.04 -12.23 -7.57
C ASP A 311 -0.97 -13.13 -8.27
N GLN A 312 -0.96 -14.44 -7.98
CA GLN A 312 -1.98 -15.38 -8.50
C GLN A 312 -3.39 -14.95 -8.11
N ASN A 313 -3.58 -14.51 -6.87
CA ASN A 313 -4.87 -14.05 -6.37
C ASN A 313 -5.29 -12.69 -6.96
N VAL A 314 -4.35 -11.79 -7.22
CA VAL A 314 -4.62 -10.59 -8.04
C VAL A 314 -5.09 -11.02 -9.43
N GLY A 315 -4.43 -11.99 -10.07
CA GLY A 315 -4.85 -12.54 -11.34
C GLY A 315 -6.30 -13.05 -11.35
N ARG A 316 -6.73 -13.74 -10.29
CA ARG A 316 -8.12 -14.21 -10.13
C ARG A 316 -9.14 -13.06 -10.08
N VAL A 317 -8.83 -12.00 -9.36
CA VAL A 317 -9.71 -10.81 -9.27
C VAL A 317 -9.78 -10.08 -10.63
N ILE A 318 -8.66 -9.92 -11.32
CA ILE A 318 -8.62 -9.30 -12.65
C ILE A 318 -9.39 -10.13 -13.68
N GLU A 319 -9.29 -11.44 -13.62
CA GLU A 319 -10.06 -12.35 -14.49
C GLU A 319 -11.58 -12.23 -14.23
N GLU A 320 -12.00 -12.10 -12.98
CA GLU A 320 -13.40 -11.83 -12.65
C GLU A 320 -13.90 -10.51 -13.23
N LEU A 321 -13.10 -9.44 -13.13
CA LEU A 321 -13.43 -8.14 -13.74
C LEU A 321 -13.51 -8.23 -15.27
N HIS A 322 -12.62 -9.01 -15.89
CA HIS A 322 -12.66 -9.28 -17.34
C HIS A 322 -13.92 -10.06 -17.71
N ARG A 323 -14.22 -11.14 -17.00
CA ARG A 323 -15.39 -12.01 -17.23
C ARG A 323 -16.72 -11.26 -17.07
N SER A 324 -16.78 -10.30 -16.12
CA SER A 324 -17.97 -9.47 -15.88
C SER A 324 -18.07 -8.27 -16.82
N GLY A 325 -17.07 -8.01 -17.67
CA GLY A 325 -17.02 -6.83 -18.56
C GLY A 325 -16.75 -5.52 -17.84
N GLU A 326 -16.21 -5.57 -16.61
CA GLU A 326 -15.96 -4.37 -15.79
C GLU A 326 -14.50 -3.89 -15.86
N LEU A 327 -13.57 -4.72 -16.36
CA LEU A 327 -12.13 -4.41 -16.35
C LEU A 327 -11.81 -3.11 -17.09
N ASP A 328 -12.37 -2.91 -18.27
CA ASP A 328 -12.11 -1.74 -19.12
C ASP A 328 -12.64 -0.43 -18.49
N ASN A 329 -13.57 -0.51 -17.55
CA ASN A 329 -14.12 0.63 -16.80
C ASN A 329 -13.58 0.69 -15.35
N THR A 330 -12.49 0.00 -15.03
CA THR A 330 -11.93 -0.04 -13.67
C THR A 330 -10.56 0.63 -13.63
N VAL A 331 -10.41 1.62 -12.74
CA VAL A 331 -9.10 2.14 -12.32
C VAL A 331 -8.55 1.24 -11.22
N ILE A 332 -7.33 0.79 -11.39
CA ILE A 332 -6.63 -0.12 -10.47
C ILE A 332 -5.44 0.62 -9.86
N VAL A 333 -5.38 0.68 -8.54
CA VAL A 333 -4.24 1.18 -7.76
C VAL A 333 -3.66 0.02 -6.97
N PHE A 334 -2.39 -0.28 -7.17
CA PHE A 334 -1.64 -1.23 -6.35
C PHE A 334 -0.58 -0.49 -5.54
N LEU A 335 -0.40 -0.88 -4.27
CA LEU A 335 0.67 -0.35 -3.43
C LEU A 335 1.07 -1.36 -2.33
N ALA A 336 2.32 -1.24 -1.85
CA ALA A 336 2.70 -1.72 -0.53
C ALA A 336 2.38 -0.64 0.52
N ASP A 337 2.01 -1.05 1.74
CA ASP A 337 1.65 -0.09 2.78
C ASP A 337 2.85 0.50 3.54
N ASN A 338 4.02 -0.07 3.43
CA ASN A 338 5.30 0.46 3.92
C ASN A 338 6.48 -0.24 3.24
N GLY A 339 7.70 0.14 3.60
CA GLY A 339 8.91 -0.58 3.19
C GLY A 339 9.00 -1.98 3.79
N ALA A 340 9.96 -2.76 3.29
CA ALA A 340 10.20 -4.14 3.73
C ALA A 340 10.49 -4.25 5.24
N GLU A 341 10.03 -5.34 5.87
CA GLU A 341 10.19 -5.61 7.30
C GLU A 341 11.54 -6.26 7.60
N ALA A 342 12.31 -5.64 8.49
CA ALA A 342 13.64 -6.12 8.85
C ALA A 342 13.69 -6.87 10.20
N LEU A 343 12.59 -6.89 10.95
CA LEU A 343 12.54 -7.54 12.25
C LEU A 343 12.85 -9.04 12.12
N ASP A 344 13.72 -9.55 12.97
CA ASP A 344 13.89 -10.97 13.18
C ASP A 344 13.17 -11.39 14.46
N VAL A 345 12.01 -12.04 14.30
CA VAL A 345 11.17 -12.45 15.44
C VAL A 345 11.83 -13.53 16.30
N GLU A 346 12.75 -14.33 15.74
CA GLU A 346 13.42 -15.41 16.45
C GLU A 346 14.53 -14.90 17.38
N THR A 347 15.12 -13.72 17.08
CA THR A 347 16.27 -13.15 17.83
C THR A 347 15.93 -11.88 18.60
N THR A 348 14.82 -11.22 18.30
CA THR A 348 14.49 -9.92 18.90
C THR A 348 14.20 -9.96 20.40
N GLY A 349 13.78 -11.10 20.95
CA GLY A 349 13.40 -11.23 22.36
C GLY A 349 12.20 -10.36 22.77
N ALA A 350 11.43 -9.83 21.81
CA ALA A 350 10.31 -8.95 22.08
C ALA A 350 9.22 -9.68 22.88
N GLU A 351 8.90 -9.17 24.07
CA GLU A 351 7.90 -9.76 24.97
C GLU A 351 6.53 -9.92 24.30
N MET A 352 6.17 -8.97 23.44
CA MET A 352 4.91 -9.02 22.69
C MET A 352 4.78 -10.26 21.79
N LEU A 353 5.91 -10.85 21.34
CA LEU A 353 5.96 -12.03 20.47
C LEU A 353 6.13 -13.34 21.26
N ALA A 354 6.42 -13.27 22.57
CA ALA A 354 6.72 -14.46 23.38
C ALA A 354 5.58 -15.49 23.37
N ARG A 355 4.32 -15.04 23.28
CA ARG A 355 3.16 -15.94 23.19
C ARG A 355 3.13 -16.72 21.89
N GLN A 356 3.34 -16.04 20.77
CA GLN A 356 3.33 -16.64 19.42
C GLN A 356 4.50 -17.61 19.25
N LEU A 357 5.68 -17.21 19.72
CA LEU A 357 6.90 -18.03 19.63
C LEU A 357 6.84 -19.28 20.52
N LYS A 358 6.18 -19.20 21.68
CA LYS A 358 6.08 -20.32 22.62
C LYS A 358 5.43 -21.57 22.03
N GLY A 359 4.54 -21.42 21.05
CA GLY A 359 3.84 -22.53 20.39
C GLY A 359 4.36 -22.85 18.99
N ALA A 360 5.36 -22.11 18.51
CA ALA A 360 5.86 -22.26 17.16
C ALA A 360 6.89 -23.39 17.03
N ASP A 361 6.81 -24.14 15.93
CA ASP A 361 7.84 -25.06 15.48
C ASP A 361 8.59 -24.43 14.30
N ASN A 362 9.73 -23.82 14.59
CA ASN A 362 10.60 -23.17 13.60
C ASN A 362 11.73 -24.10 13.10
N GLY A 363 11.62 -25.42 13.32
CA GLY A 363 12.54 -26.40 12.76
C GLY A 363 12.62 -26.26 11.22
N PHE A 364 13.81 -26.47 10.63
CA PHE A 364 14.08 -26.19 9.21
C PHE A 364 13.04 -26.82 8.26
N ALA A 365 12.64 -28.06 8.50
CA ALA A 365 11.66 -28.77 7.67
C ALA A 365 10.23 -28.24 7.83
N ASN A 366 9.93 -27.56 8.94
CA ASN A 366 8.61 -27.05 9.26
C ASN A 366 8.40 -25.59 8.88
N ARG A 367 9.48 -24.85 8.52
CA ARG A 367 9.41 -23.44 8.10
C ARG A 367 8.45 -23.25 6.94
N GLY A 368 7.55 -22.29 7.07
CA GLY A 368 6.53 -21.95 6.08
C GLY A 368 5.19 -22.65 6.28
N THR A 369 5.06 -23.53 7.25
CA THR A 369 3.79 -24.22 7.60
C THR A 369 2.95 -23.38 8.58
N ALA A 370 1.72 -23.81 8.82
CA ALA A 370 0.79 -23.18 9.78
C ALA A 370 1.31 -23.11 11.23
N SER A 371 2.25 -23.99 11.62
CA SER A 371 2.82 -24.03 12.97
C SER A 371 4.15 -23.29 13.10
N SER A 372 4.73 -22.76 12.01
CA SER A 372 5.92 -21.92 12.06
C SER A 372 5.60 -20.45 12.29
N TYR A 373 6.55 -19.73 12.92
CA TYR A 373 6.44 -18.31 13.17
C TYR A 373 7.79 -17.64 12.93
N ILE A 374 8.05 -17.26 11.68
CA ILE A 374 9.35 -16.81 11.20
C ILE A 374 9.25 -15.52 10.39
N THR A 375 10.37 -14.83 10.24
CA THR A 375 10.62 -13.70 9.36
C THR A 375 11.81 -13.99 8.45
N TYR A 376 12.08 -13.11 7.47
CA TYR A 376 13.24 -13.30 6.58
C TYR A 376 14.48 -12.51 6.99
N GLY A 377 14.33 -11.52 7.91
CA GLY A 377 15.45 -10.82 8.53
C GLY A 377 15.98 -9.62 7.73
N ALA A 378 16.90 -8.88 8.37
CA ALA A 378 17.37 -7.58 7.90
C ALA A 378 18.12 -7.63 6.57
N GLY A 379 18.89 -8.69 6.30
CA GLY A 379 19.63 -8.83 5.04
C GLY A 379 18.73 -8.82 3.81
N TRP A 380 17.67 -9.62 3.82
CA TRP A 380 16.70 -9.67 2.74
C TRP A 380 15.87 -8.40 2.65
N ALA A 381 15.47 -7.81 3.79
CA ALA A 381 14.74 -6.55 3.81
C ALA A 381 15.55 -5.41 3.16
N GLN A 382 16.86 -5.33 3.43
CA GLN A 382 17.75 -4.36 2.79
C GLN A 382 17.92 -4.62 1.28
N ALA A 383 17.86 -5.87 0.84
CA ALA A 383 17.82 -6.20 -0.60
C ALA A 383 16.49 -5.74 -1.23
N ALA A 384 15.39 -5.94 -0.52
CA ALA A 384 14.05 -5.59 -0.97
C ALA A 384 13.80 -4.07 -1.04
N THR A 385 14.46 -3.25 -0.21
CA THR A 385 14.36 -1.77 -0.23
C THR A 385 15.36 -1.09 -1.16
N ALA A 386 16.19 -1.84 -1.89
CA ALA A 386 17.18 -1.25 -2.80
C ALA A 386 16.54 -0.21 -3.74
N PRO A 387 17.17 0.98 -3.93
CA PRO A 387 18.49 1.44 -3.49
C PRO A 387 18.55 2.07 -2.11
N SER A 388 17.44 2.18 -1.42
CA SER A 388 17.18 3.09 -0.30
C SER A 388 17.83 2.66 1.02
N TRP A 389 17.92 3.62 1.96
CA TRP A 389 18.44 3.46 3.31
C TRP A 389 17.36 2.94 4.25
N LEU A 390 17.69 1.95 5.09
CA LEU A 390 16.84 1.33 6.11
C LEU A 390 15.57 0.68 5.53
N THR A 391 14.56 0.48 6.40
CA THR A 391 13.43 -0.40 6.17
C THR A 391 12.19 0.12 6.92
N LYS A 392 11.10 -0.61 6.98
CA LYS A 392 9.91 -0.35 7.80
C LYS A 392 10.27 0.20 9.18
N GLY A 393 9.44 1.11 9.73
CA GLY A 393 9.65 1.74 11.04
C GLY A 393 10.47 3.01 11.00
N TYR A 394 11.17 3.32 9.90
CA TYR A 394 11.98 4.54 9.74
C TYR A 394 11.40 5.49 8.70
N ASN A 395 11.49 6.81 8.96
CA ASN A 395 11.12 7.84 7.97
C ASN A 395 12.23 8.11 6.93
N SER A 396 13.13 7.15 6.73
CA SER A 396 14.04 7.09 5.58
C SER A 396 13.33 6.65 4.31
N GLU A 397 13.99 6.78 3.16
CA GLU A 397 13.41 6.31 1.89
C GLU A 397 13.11 4.81 1.91
N GLY A 398 13.91 3.97 2.58
CA GLY A 398 13.66 2.53 2.65
C GLY A 398 12.44 2.14 3.50
N GLY A 399 12.02 2.99 4.44
CA GLY A 399 10.80 2.75 5.22
C GLY A 399 9.53 3.32 4.58
N THR A 400 9.66 4.39 3.79
CA THR A 400 8.51 5.16 3.30
C THR A 400 8.30 5.09 1.78
N ARG A 401 9.37 4.92 0.97
CA ARG A 401 9.25 4.79 -0.47
C ARG A 401 8.79 3.38 -0.83
N ALA A 402 7.53 3.27 -1.20
CA ALA A 402 6.87 2.00 -1.44
C ALA A 402 6.66 1.72 -2.94
N VAL A 403 6.61 0.43 -3.31
CA VAL A 403 6.20 0.02 -4.64
C VAL A 403 4.73 0.39 -4.86
N ALA A 404 4.43 1.09 -5.95
CA ALA A 404 3.07 1.44 -6.34
C ALA A 404 2.93 1.66 -7.84
N PHE A 405 1.73 1.43 -8.35
CA PHE A 405 1.33 1.79 -9.71
C PHE A 405 -0.17 2.10 -9.80
N ILE A 406 -0.55 2.80 -10.85
CA ILE A 406 -1.94 3.04 -11.22
C ILE A 406 -2.15 2.66 -12.69
N SER A 407 -3.24 1.97 -13.00
CA SER A 407 -3.57 1.52 -14.36
C SER A 407 -5.09 1.42 -14.58
N GLY A 408 -5.51 1.10 -15.79
CA GLY A 408 -6.91 0.84 -16.15
C GLY A 408 -7.63 2.03 -16.76
N ALA A 409 -8.93 2.14 -16.53
CA ALA A 409 -9.84 3.08 -17.18
C ALA A 409 -9.33 4.54 -17.15
N GLY A 410 -9.10 5.14 -18.32
CA GLY A 410 -8.68 6.54 -18.44
C GLY A 410 -7.25 6.84 -17.95
N ILE A 411 -6.49 5.82 -17.49
CA ILE A 411 -5.10 6.00 -17.06
C ILE A 411 -4.17 5.78 -18.25
N PRO A 412 -3.35 6.77 -18.64
CA PRO A 412 -2.44 6.60 -19.75
C PRO A 412 -1.31 5.63 -19.42
N GLN A 413 -0.93 4.79 -20.38
CA GLN A 413 0.31 4.03 -20.29
C GLN A 413 1.49 5.01 -20.43
N ARG A 414 2.46 4.95 -19.51
CA ARG A 414 3.69 5.74 -19.58
C ARG A 414 4.92 4.85 -19.61
N GLN A 415 5.84 5.16 -20.52
CA GLN A 415 7.17 4.55 -20.51
C GLN A 415 7.99 5.10 -19.34
N GLY A 416 8.88 4.29 -18.79
CA GLY A 416 9.65 4.64 -17.60
C GLY A 416 8.82 4.60 -16.32
N ALA A 417 9.29 5.26 -15.30
CA ALA A 417 8.60 5.39 -14.02
C ALA A 417 8.51 6.86 -13.59
N ALA A 418 7.39 7.23 -12.96
CA ALA A 418 7.19 8.58 -12.45
C ALA A 418 7.98 8.77 -11.15
N THR A 419 8.89 9.73 -11.12
CA THR A 419 9.81 10.00 -9.99
C THR A 419 9.38 11.17 -9.11
N GLN A 420 8.34 11.95 -9.51
CA GLN A 420 7.87 13.02 -8.64
C GLN A 420 7.32 12.44 -7.33
N TYR A 421 7.41 13.25 -6.27
CA TYR A 421 6.84 12.89 -4.98
C TYR A 421 5.32 12.75 -5.07
N LEU A 422 4.79 11.64 -4.56
CA LEU A 422 3.37 11.35 -4.39
C LEU A 422 3.18 10.70 -3.02
N SER A 423 2.10 11.05 -2.34
CA SER A 423 1.76 10.51 -1.02
C SER A 423 0.61 9.52 -1.10
N VAL A 424 0.61 8.54 -0.22
CA VAL A 424 -0.55 7.64 -0.05
C VAL A 424 -1.84 8.39 0.32
N ALA A 425 -1.73 9.53 1.00
CA ALA A 425 -2.87 10.39 1.31
C ALA A 425 -3.52 11.02 0.06
N ASP A 426 -2.80 11.06 -1.07
CA ASP A 426 -3.28 11.66 -2.32
C ASP A 426 -4.23 10.74 -3.08
N ILE A 427 -4.26 9.44 -2.78
CA ILE A 427 -5.11 8.45 -3.46
C ILE A 427 -6.59 8.81 -3.26
N ALA A 428 -7.00 9.10 -2.03
CA ALA A 428 -8.41 9.41 -1.74
C ALA A 428 -8.93 10.62 -2.53
N PRO A 429 -8.28 11.82 -2.51
CA PRO A 429 -8.76 12.94 -3.31
C PRO A 429 -8.67 12.68 -4.82
N THR A 430 -7.69 11.90 -5.29
CA THR A 430 -7.59 11.52 -6.71
C THR A 430 -8.78 10.69 -7.17
N LEU A 431 -9.14 9.65 -6.42
CA LEU A 431 -10.26 8.80 -6.78
C LEU A 431 -11.60 9.53 -6.65
N LEU A 432 -11.73 10.47 -5.71
CA LEU A 432 -12.91 11.34 -5.62
C LEU A 432 -13.04 12.25 -6.84
N ASP A 433 -11.97 12.90 -7.29
CA ASP A 433 -11.99 13.70 -8.52
C ASP A 433 -12.36 12.86 -9.75
N LEU A 434 -11.75 11.67 -9.90
CA LEU A 434 -12.09 10.75 -11.00
C LEU A 434 -13.54 10.23 -10.92
N ALA A 435 -14.12 10.20 -9.73
CA ALA A 435 -15.52 9.85 -9.51
C ALA A 435 -16.49 11.01 -9.79
N GLY A 436 -15.98 12.25 -10.03
CA GLY A 436 -16.79 13.46 -10.10
C GLY A 436 -17.37 13.86 -8.74
N ALA A 437 -16.74 13.46 -7.63
CA ALA A 437 -17.11 13.84 -6.27
C ALA A 437 -16.15 14.93 -5.74
N ASP A 438 -16.64 15.83 -4.90
CA ASP A 438 -15.85 16.93 -4.36
C ASP A 438 -14.90 16.42 -3.23
N PRO A 439 -13.57 16.40 -3.43
CA PRO A 439 -12.63 16.01 -2.38
C PRO A 439 -12.54 17.04 -1.25
N ALA A 440 -12.89 18.31 -1.49
CA ALA A 440 -12.88 19.37 -0.50
C ALA A 440 -14.12 19.36 0.42
N ALA A 441 -15.12 18.51 0.14
CA ALA A 441 -16.33 18.44 0.94
C ALA A 441 -16.02 18.14 2.42
N THR A 442 -16.47 19.03 3.30
CA THR A 442 -16.37 18.90 4.76
C THR A 442 -17.63 18.29 5.39
N ARG A 443 -18.54 17.77 4.58
CA ARG A 443 -19.73 17.03 5.01
C ARG A 443 -19.84 15.70 4.25
N VAL A 444 -20.15 14.63 4.99
CA VAL A 444 -20.44 13.31 4.42
C VAL A 444 -21.75 12.84 5.03
N GLY A 445 -22.81 12.80 4.21
CA GLY A 445 -24.17 12.70 4.70
C GLY A 445 -24.51 13.87 5.63
N GLU A 446 -24.97 13.57 6.83
CA GLU A 446 -25.28 14.59 7.86
C GLU A 446 -24.08 14.97 8.72
N ARG A 447 -22.97 14.24 8.65
CA ARG A 447 -21.80 14.41 9.52
C ARG A 447 -20.83 15.45 8.97
N THR A 448 -20.42 16.40 9.80
CA THR A 448 -19.26 17.27 9.52
C THR A 448 -17.98 16.49 9.76
N VAL A 449 -17.04 16.60 8.82
CA VAL A 449 -15.77 15.86 8.84
C VAL A 449 -14.59 16.79 8.61
N ARG A 450 -13.40 16.35 9.04
CA ARG A 450 -12.16 17.06 8.77
C ARG A 450 -11.87 17.09 7.27
N PRO A 451 -11.21 18.14 6.77
CA PRO A 451 -10.81 18.24 5.38
C PRO A 451 -9.74 17.16 5.05
N ILE A 452 -9.72 16.75 3.79
CA ILE A 452 -8.62 16.00 3.21
C ILE A 452 -7.38 16.92 3.13
N THR A 453 -6.20 16.40 3.46
CA THR A 453 -4.91 17.13 3.36
C THR A 453 -4.08 16.69 2.16
N GLY A 454 -4.33 15.50 1.62
CA GLY A 454 -3.73 15.00 0.39
C GLY A 454 -4.17 15.78 -0.84
N ARG A 455 -3.44 15.62 -1.94
CA ARG A 455 -3.65 16.35 -3.20
C ARG A 455 -4.01 15.40 -4.33
N SER A 456 -4.97 15.78 -5.13
CA SER A 456 -5.39 14.98 -6.28
C SER A 456 -4.32 14.93 -7.37
N TRP A 457 -4.12 13.74 -7.94
CA TRP A 457 -3.27 13.50 -9.10
C TRP A 457 -4.00 13.72 -10.44
N ALA A 458 -5.30 13.96 -10.45
CA ALA A 458 -6.12 13.99 -11.67
C ALA A 458 -5.52 14.90 -12.77
N GLY A 459 -5.06 16.10 -12.39
CA GLY A 459 -4.39 17.00 -13.32
C GLY A 459 -3.07 16.43 -13.86
N TRP A 460 -2.28 15.78 -13.01
CA TRP A 460 -1.04 15.14 -13.41
C TRP A 460 -1.26 13.86 -14.26
N LEU A 461 -2.28 13.09 -13.97
CA LEU A 461 -2.63 11.91 -14.77
C LEU A 461 -2.92 12.31 -16.22
N SER A 462 -3.58 13.45 -16.44
CA SER A 462 -3.89 13.99 -17.77
C SER A 462 -2.70 14.70 -18.43
N ASN A 463 -1.85 15.37 -17.64
CA ASN A 463 -0.70 16.12 -18.13
C ASN A 463 0.54 15.87 -17.25
N PRO A 464 1.58 15.14 -17.74
CA PRO A 464 2.76 14.78 -16.97
C PRO A 464 3.60 15.97 -16.50
N ASP A 465 3.44 17.16 -17.08
CA ASP A 465 4.18 18.37 -16.69
C ASP A 465 3.59 19.04 -15.44
N VAL A 466 2.38 18.67 -15.04
CA VAL A 466 1.76 19.16 -13.80
C VAL A 466 2.47 18.55 -12.61
N ARG A 467 2.89 19.39 -11.65
CA ARG A 467 3.43 18.96 -10.37
C ARG A 467 2.32 18.86 -9.34
N VAL A 468 2.22 17.72 -8.66
CA VAL A 468 1.28 17.55 -7.54
C VAL A 468 1.75 18.36 -6.33
N TYR A 469 3.06 18.36 -6.11
CA TYR A 469 3.72 19.17 -5.07
C TYR A 469 4.74 20.12 -5.71
N GLY A 470 4.61 21.41 -5.43
CA GLY A 470 5.55 22.45 -5.88
C GLY A 470 6.81 22.47 -5.00
N ALA A 471 7.83 23.22 -5.45
CA ALA A 471 9.12 23.30 -4.75
C ALA A 471 9.02 23.91 -3.33
N GLY A 472 7.98 24.71 -3.05
CA GLY A 472 7.72 25.31 -1.73
C GLY A 472 6.85 24.45 -0.80
N ASP A 473 6.27 23.37 -1.30
CA ASP A 473 5.38 22.52 -0.49
C ASP A 473 6.20 21.63 0.44
N GLY A 474 5.88 21.72 1.74
CA GLY A 474 6.52 20.93 2.77
C GLY A 474 5.67 19.75 3.22
N ILE A 475 6.29 18.59 3.41
CA ILE A 475 5.63 17.37 3.85
C ILE A 475 6.42 16.82 5.04
N GLY A 476 5.78 16.85 6.22
CA GLY A 476 6.33 16.30 7.44
C GLY A 476 5.90 14.85 7.66
N ALA A 477 6.68 14.13 8.43
CA ALA A 477 6.37 12.78 8.89
C ALA A 477 7.00 12.54 10.26
N GLU A 478 6.31 11.76 11.08
CA GLU A 478 6.83 11.20 12.34
C GLU A 478 6.21 9.84 12.58
N LEU A 479 7.02 8.88 13.02
CA LEU A 479 6.56 7.63 13.61
C LEU A 479 7.65 7.05 14.50
N PHE A 480 7.28 6.60 15.70
CA PHE A 480 8.18 5.93 16.66
C PHE A 480 9.41 6.77 17.06
N GLY A 481 9.32 8.10 16.96
CA GLY A 481 10.45 9.01 17.19
C GLY A 481 11.35 9.20 15.96
N SER A 482 11.18 8.44 14.89
CA SER A 482 11.78 8.72 13.59
C SER A 482 11.02 9.86 12.91
N ARG A 483 11.74 10.84 12.35
CA ARG A 483 11.18 12.08 11.82
C ARG A 483 11.73 12.39 10.46
N ALA A 484 10.92 13.00 9.58
CA ALA A 484 11.38 13.55 8.32
C ALA A 484 10.59 14.79 7.93
N PHE A 485 11.23 15.65 7.14
CA PHE A 485 10.57 16.74 6.44
C PHE A 485 11.16 16.88 5.05
N ARG A 486 10.29 16.87 4.05
CA ARG A 486 10.66 17.05 2.65
C ARG A 486 10.10 18.36 2.11
N GLN A 487 10.90 19.11 1.36
CA GLN A 487 10.47 20.28 0.60
C GLN A 487 11.17 20.29 -0.76
N GLY A 488 10.40 20.12 -1.82
CA GLY A 488 10.96 19.93 -3.16
C GLY A 488 11.87 18.70 -3.23
N ASP A 489 13.11 18.92 -3.64
CA ASP A 489 14.13 17.88 -3.77
C ASP A 489 14.91 17.60 -2.48
N TRP A 490 14.72 18.43 -1.45
CA TRP A 490 15.44 18.33 -0.18
C TRP A 490 14.65 17.60 0.88
N LYS A 491 15.33 16.74 1.63
CA LYS A 491 14.75 16.00 2.76
C LYS A 491 15.70 16.02 3.95
N ILE A 492 15.17 16.32 5.14
CA ILE A 492 15.86 15.98 6.39
C ILE A 492 15.24 14.74 7.00
N THR A 493 16.08 13.90 7.60
CA THR A 493 15.69 12.65 8.27
C THR A 493 16.41 12.52 9.61
N ASP A 494 15.65 12.21 10.65
CA ASP A 494 16.14 11.73 11.94
C ASP A 494 15.56 10.33 12.17
N ILE A 495 16.43 9.35 12.32
CA ILE A 495 16.05 7.95 12.49
C ILE A 495 15.66 7.59 13.95
N GLY A 496 15.39 8.61 14.79
CA GLY A 496 15.10 8.45 16.22
C GLY A 496 16.34 8.48 17.11
N ASP A 497 17.46 8.96 16.59
CA ASP A 497 18.70 9.19 17.34
C ASP A 497 18.94 10.67 17.70
N GLY A 498 17.98 11.55 17.34
CA GLY A 498 18.04 12.98 17.60
C GLY A 498 18.94 13.76 16.63
N ILE A 499 19.45 13.12 15.58
CA ILE A 499 20.39 13.72 14.63
C ILE A 499 19.69 13.95 13.29
N TRP A 500 19.52 15.22 12.91
CA TRP A 500 19.04 15.59 11.60
C TRP A 500 20.11 15.43 10.54
N ARG A 501 19.85 14.59 9.52
CA ARG A 501 20.63 14.42 8.31
C ARG A 501 19.91 15.09 7.15
N LEU A 502 20.64 15.63 6.18
CA LEU A 502 20.09 16.35 5.02
C LEU A 502 20.49 15.66 3.72
N PHE A 503 19.53 15.45 2.83
CA PHE A 503 19.73 14.78 1.55
C PHE A 503 19.09 15.57 0.39
N ASP A 504 19.72 15.53 -0.78
CA ASP A 504 19.13 15.91 -2.07
C ASP A 504 18.54 14.65 -2.71
N ILE A 505 17.26 14.39 -2.45
CA ILE A 505 16.58 13.14 -2.85
C ILE A 505 16.45 12.99 -4.36
N ALA A 506 16.44 14.07 -5.11
CA ALA A 506 16.40 14.00 -6.57
C ALA A 506 17.68 13.39 -7.16
N ARG A 507 18.83 13.66 -6.52
CA ARG A 507 20.15 13.15 -6.93
C ARG A 507 20.59 11.93 -6.13
N ASP A 508 20.12 11.81 -4.90
CA ASP A 508 20.50 10.77 -3.95
C ASP A 508 19.26 10.12 -3.29
N PRO A 509 18.43 9.40 -4.07
CA PRO A 509 17.26 8.69 -3.52
C PRO A 509 17.66 7.50 -2.63
N GLY A 510 18.95 7.18 -2.54
CA GLY A 510 19.52 6.19 -1.62
C GLY A 510 19.83 6.74 -0.23
N GLU A 511 19.78 8.07 -0.04
CA GLU A 511 20.22 8.73 1.21
C GLU A 511 21.65 8.34 1.59
N THR A 512 22.57 8.38 0.60
CA THR A 512 23.96 7.89 0.75
C THR A 512 24.92 8.96 1.25
N ARG A 513 24.59 10.25 1.01
CA ARG A 513 25.45 11.39 1.31
C ARG A 513 24.72 12.42 2.19
N ASP A 514 25.06 12.44 3.46
CA ASP A 514 24.58 13.47 4.38
C ASP A 514 25.23 14.84 4.07
N LEU A 515 24.39 15.82 3.71
CA LEU A 515 24.77 17.19 3.39
C LEU A 515 24.59 18.16 4.56
N SER A 516 24.26 17.68 5.75
CA SER A 516 23.91 18.52 6.91
C SER A 516 25.02 19.46 7.35
N LEU A 517 26.30 19.12 7.13
CA LEU A 517 27.45 19.97 7.41
C LEU A 517 27.79 20.91 6.24
N ALA A 518 27.46 20.53 5.00
CA ALA A 518 27.70 21.34 3.81
C ALA A 518 26.63 22.43 3.61
N GLU A 519 25.41 22.16 4.04
CA GLU A 519 24.22 23.02 3.86
C GLU A 519 23.51 23.27 5.23
N PRO A 520 24.21 23.87 6.22
CA PRO A 520 23.70 24.02 7.60
C PRO A 520 22.46 24.91 7.68
N ASP A 521 22.36 25.94 6.85
CA ASP A 521 21.21 26.86 6.83
C ASP A 521 19.95 26.14 6.35
N ARG A 522 20.08 25.35 5.29
CA ARG A 522 18.96 24.55 4.76
C ARG A 522 18.49 23.49 5.76
N ARG A 523 19.42 22.80 6.41
CA ARG A 523 19.08 21.86 7.49
C ARG A 523 18.28 22.58 8.59
N THR A 524 18.72 23.78 9.01
CA THR A 524 18.06 24.59 10.06
C THR A 524 16.65 25.03 9.61
N GLU A 525 16.52 25.49 8.36
CA GLU A 525 15.22 25.87 7.77
C GLU A 525 14.23 24.71 7.79
N LEU A 526 14.65 23.53 7.28
CA LEU A 526 13.77 22.36 7.19
C LEU A 526 13.45 21.77 8.58
N SER A 527 14.37 21.80 9.55
CA SER A 527 14.06 21.37 10.91
C SER A 527 13.04 22.29 11.58
N ALA A 528 13.14 23.60 11.38
CA ALA A 528 12.12 24.55 11.84
C ALA A 528 10.76 24.34 11.14
N ALA A 529 10.78 23.94 9.87
CA ALA A 529 9.56 23.58 9.14
C ALA A 529 8.92 22.30 9.68
N TRP A 530 9.73 21.29 10.04
CA TRP A 530 9.23 20.09 10.72
C TRP A 530 8.59 20.41 12.06
N GLU A 531 9.17 21.31 12.86
CA GLU A 531 8.59 21.74 14.14
C GLU A 531 7.22 22.44 13.98
N ARG A 532 7.01 23.18 12.88
CA ARG A 532 5.69 23.75 12.55
C ARG A 532 4.69 22.64 12.23
N TYR A 533 5.05 21.74 11.31
CA TYR A 533 4.25 20.57 10.97
C TYR A 533 3.84 19.78 12.22
N ALA A 534 4.81 19.47 13.08
CA ALA A 534 4.57 18.67 14.28
C ALA A 534 3.53 19.32 15.22
N ARG A 535 3.58 20.66 15.37
CA ARG A 535 2.54 21.40 16.13
C ARG A 535 1.18 21.37 15.45
N ASP A 536 1.14 21.55 14.12
CA ASP A 536 -0.10 21.68 13.35
C ASP A 536 -0.89 20.35 13.32
N VAL A 537 -0.21 19.21 13.26
CA VAL A 537 -0.86 17.88 13.27
C VAL A 537 -0.94 17.24 14.65
N GLY A 538 -0.27 17.80 15.67
CA GLY A 538 -0.31 17.33 17.05
C GLY A 538 0.63 16.16 17.35
N VAL A 539 1.84 16.16 16.78
CA VAL A 539 2.87 15.14 17.06
C VAL A 539 3.27 15.16 18.54
N ILE A 540 3.27 14.00 19.16
CA ILE A 540 3.83 13.74 20.50
C ILE A 540 4.91 12.68 20.35
N LEU A 541 6.17 13.07 20.46
CA LEU A 541 7.28 12.11 20.38
C LEU A 541 7.17 11.08 21.52
N PRO A 542 7.43 9.80 21.25
CA PRO A 542 7.35 8.76 22.27
C PRO A 542 8.43 8.95 23.35
N ASP A 543 8.11 8.64 24.61
CA ASP A 543 9.05 8.67 25.74
C ASP A 543 10.17 7.63 25.64
N ALA A 544 9.95 6.58 24.86
CA ALA A 544 10.96 5.62 24.43
C ALA A 544 10.57 5.07 23.05
N ILE A 545 11.56 4.76 22.23
CA ILE A 545 11.32 4.22 20.88
C ILE A 545 10.69 2.82 21.02
N PRO A 546 9.44 2.64 20.55
CA PRO A 546 8.71 1.39 20.78
C PRO A 546 9.11 0.24 19.84
N TYR A 547 9.74 0.59 18.71
CA TYR A 547 10.05 -0.36 17.65
C TYR A 547 11.33 0.07 16.91
N ARG A 548 12.28 -0.87 16.80
CA ARG A 548 13.49 -0.77 15.96
C ARG A 548 13.73 -2.12 15.31
N PRO A 549 13.46 -2.27 14.00
CA PRO A 549 13.72 -3.50 13.27
C PRO A 549 15.22 -3.78 13.08
#